data_38244f214c37500a7181885b75cda88e
#
_entry.id   38244f214c37500a7181885b75cda88e
#
_cell.length_a   1.000
_cell.length_b   1.000
_cell.length_c   1.000
_cell.angle_alpha   90.00
_cell.angle_beta   90.00
_cell.angle_gamma   90.00
#
_symmetry.space_group_name_H-M   'P 1'
#
loop_
_entity.id
_entity.type
_entity.pdbx_description
1 polymer ?
#
loop_
_entity_poly.entity_id
_entity_poly.type
_entity_poly.pdbx_seq_one_letter_code
_entity_poly.pdbx_strand_id
1 'polypeptide(L)'
;MKYIFFLSLPLYLLDQITKSLVLMSITPEHPHVVIPGFFDLVHITNTGAAFGSFKNNNTFFIALSVVALLFVVILLLRRRPPDRWRDVSLALLLAGVLGNLTDRLLYGHVIDFLLFDLHIPYAHPWPAFNVADSCICIAVICFIIHSFRQNKRVAQL
;
A
#
# COMPACT_ATOMS: atom_id res chain seq x y z
N MET A 1 -1.70 19.27 6.45
CA MET A 1 -0.22 19.08 6.32
C MET A 1 0.41 18.26 7.45
N LYS A 2 -0.06 18.36 8.71
CA LYS A 2 0.51 17.54 9.82
C LYS A 2 0.53 16.03 9.53
N TYR A 3 -0.49 15.47 8.91
CA TYR A 3 -0.54 14.04 8.60
C TYR A 3 0.50 13.58 7.57
N ILE A 4 1.00 14.45 6.69
CA ILE A 4 2.09 14.13 5.76
C ILE A 4 3.37 13.86 6.55
N PHE A 5 3.70 14.71 7.53
CA PHE A 5 4.92 14.55 8.34
C PHE A 5 4.81 13.42 9.36
N PHE A 6 3.65 13.28 10.02
CA PHE A 6 3.50 12.35 11.13
C PHE A 6 2.92 10.99 10.73
N LEU A 7 2.46 10.83 9.50
CA LEU A 7 1.89 9.57 9.01
C LEU A 7 2.52 9.15 7.68
N SER A 8 2.46 9.98 6.61
CA SER A 8 2.95 9.56 5.30
C SER A 8 4.45 9.31 5.28
N LEU A 9 5.24 10.25 5.81
CA LEU A 9 6.70 10.11 5.79
C LEU A 9 7.19 8.92 6.63
N PRO A 10 6.74 8.72 7.89
CA PRO A 10 7.16 7.55 8.68
C PRO A 10 6.76 6.22 8.04
N LEU A 11 5.55 6.12 7.47
CA LEU A 11 5.10 4.88 6.84
C LEU A 11 5.82 4.59 5.52
N TYR A 12 6.11 5.61 4.72
CA TYR A 12 6.96 5.47 3.54
C TYR A 12 8.36 4.99 3.91
N LEU A 13 8.97 5.59 4.94
CA LEU A 13 10.29 5.16 5.41
C LEU A 13 10.25 3.73 5.97
N LEU A 14 9.23 3.37 6.73
CA LEU A 14 9.03 2.01 7.22
C LEU A 14 8.93 1.01 6.08
N ASP A 15 8.14 1.31 5.05
CA ASP A 15 8.01 0.48 3.85
C ASP A 15 9.38 0.25 3.18
N GLN A 16 10.11 1.33 2.91
CA GLN A 16 11.40 1.24 2.22
C GLN A 16 12.49 0.56 3.06
N ILE A 17 12.49 0.79 4.38
CA ILE A 17 13.44 0.14 5.30
C ILE A 17 13.14 -1.37 5.36
N THR A 18 11.88 -1.76 5.54
CA THR A 18 11.51 -3.19 5.62
C THR A 18 11.81 -3.92 4.32
N LYS A 19 11.51 -3.32 3.16
CA LYS A 19 11.88 -3.86 1.84
C LYS A 19 13.40 -4.02 1.67
N SER A 20 14.17 -3.01 2.10
CA SER A 20 15.64 -3.08 2.06
C SER A 20 16.18 -4.19 2.94
N LEU A 21 15.64 -4.37 4.15
CA LEU A 21 16.01 -5.46 5.04
C LEU A 21 15.69 -6.83 4.43
N VAL A 22 14.54 -6.98 3.79
CA VAL A 22 14.17 -8.22 3.09
C VAL A 22 15.14 -8.53 1.95
N LEU A 23 15.47 -7.55 1.11
CA LEU A 23 16.44 -7.71 0.03
C LEU A 23 17.83 -8.15 0.53
N MET A 24 18.22 -7.70 1.71
CA MET A 24 19.52 -8.01 2.31
C MET A 24 19.56 -9.36 3.06
N SER A 25 18.43 -9.84 3.55
CA SER A 25 18.37 -10.92 4.56
C SER A 25 17.60 -12.15 4.10
N ILE A 26 16.74 -12.04 3.08
CA ILE A 26 15.85 -13.12 2.65
C ILE A 26 16.07 -13.38 1.16
N THR A 27 16.46 -14.61 0.82
CA THR A 27 16.53 -15.04 -0.58
C THR A 27 15.18 -15.63 -1.02
N PRO A 28 14.83 -15.54 -2.32
CA PRO A 28 13.56 -16.10 -2.83
C PRO A 28 13.37 -17.59 -2.51
N GLU A 29 14.47 -18.35 -2.43
CA GLU A 29 14.48 -19.82 -2.20
C GLU A 29 14.36 -20.18 -0.71
N HIS A 30 14.67 -19.24 0.19
CA HIS A 30 14.71 -19.49 1.65
C HIS A 30 13.86 -18.48 2.41
N PRO A 31 12.53 -18.68 2.48
CA PRO A 31 11.65 -17.87 3.29
C PRO A 31 11.99 -18.00 4.79
N HIS A 32 11.77 -16.95 5.54
CA HIS A 32 11.90 -16.99 7.00
C HIS A 32 10.54 -17.28 7.63
N VAL A 33 10.38 -18.48 8.17
CA VAL A 33 9.16 -18.90 8.87
C VAL A 33 9.09 -18.20 10.22
N VAL A 34 8.08 -17.34 10.42
CA VAL A 34 7.83 -16.63 11.68
C VAL A 34 6.84 -17.42 12.53
N ILE A 35 5.73 -17.85 11.96
CA ILE A 35 4.71 -18.69 12.62
C ILE A 35 4.42 -19.86 11.67
N PRO A 36 4.83 -21.09 12.02
CA PRO A 36 4.66 -22.25 11.16
C PRO A 36 3.21 -22.44 10.68
N GLY A 37 3.02 -22.56 9.39
CA GLY A 37 1.72 -22.76 8.76
C GLY A 37 0.80 -21.54 8.76
N PHE A 38 1.27 -20.35 9.18
CA PHE A 38 0.43 -19.16 9.21
C PHE A 38 1.10 -17.90 8.65
N PHE A 39 2.35 -17.60 9.03
CA PHE A 39 3.01 -16.36 8.65
C PHE A 39 4.48 -16.55 8.34
N ASP A 40 4.87 -16.16 7.13
CA ASP A 40 6.24 -16.19 6.64
C ASP A 40 6.68 -14.80 6.16
N LEU A 41 7.96 -14.50 6.34
CA LEU A 41 8.63 -13.43 5.61
C LEU A 41 9.27 -14.02 4.36
N VAL A 42 8.88 -13.49 3.21
CA VAL A 42 9.29 -13.97 1.90
C VAL A 42 9.96 -12.85 1.09
N HIS A 43 10.66 -13.20 0.02
CA HIS A 43 11.12 -12.23 -0.97
C HIS A 43 10.45 -12.56 -2.31
N ILE A 44 9.35 -11.87 -2.60
CA ILE A 44 8.60 -12.04 -3.85
C ILE A 44 8.69 -10.78 -4.68
N THR A 45 9.09 -10.94 -5.95
CA THR A 45 9.11 -9.87 -6.95
C THR A 45 7.76 -9.79 -7.66
N ASN A 46 7.02 -8.71 -7.45
CA ASN A 46 5.70 -8.48 -8.01
C ASN A 46 5.79 -7.55 -9.23
N THR A 47 5.75 -8.10 -10.43
CA THR A 47 5.76 -7.34 -11.70
C THR A 47 4.38 -6.91 -12.18
N GLY A 48 3.33 -7.21 -11.41
CA GLY A 48 1.94 -6.96 -11.78
C GLY A 48 1.11 -6.36 -10.65
N ALA A 49 -0.17 -6.77 -10.60
CA ALA A 49 -1.08 -6.54 -9.50
C ALA A 49 -1.28 -7.84 -8.69
N ALA A 50 -2.14 -7.78 -7.65
CA ALA A 50 -2.52 -8.94 -6.88
C ALA A 50 -3.01 -10.09 -7.76
N PHE A 51 -2.78 -11.33 -7.29
CA PHE A 51 -3.11 -12.58 -8.02
C PHE A 51 -2.42 -12.71 -9.39
N GLY A 52 -1.30 -12.00 -9.62
CA GLY A 52 -0.53 -12.11 -10.86
C GLY A 52 -1.19 -11.49 -12.09
N SER A 53 -2.16 -10.59 -11.91
CA SER A 53 -2.78 -9.87 -13.02
C SER A 53 -1.83 -8.85 -13.64
N PHE A 54 -1.88 -8.70 -14.99
CA PHE A 54 -1.07 -7.76 -15.76
C PHE A 54 0.45 -7.90 -15.56
N LYS A 55 0.96 -9.14 -15.41
CA LYS A 55 2.41 -9.42 -15.27
C LYS A 55 3.22 -8.72 -16.36
N ASN A 56 4.44 -8.31 -16.00
CA ASN A 56 5.42 -7.68 -16.89
C ASN A 56 5.00 -6.33 -17.50
N ASN A 57 3.98 -5.66 -16.94
CA ASN A 57 3.55 -4.36 -17.43
C ASN A 57 3.91 -3.23 -16.45
N ASN A 58 5.21 -3.16 -16.08
CA ASN A 58 5.71 -2.18 -15.11
C ASN A 58 5.41 -0.73 -15.51
N THR A 59 5.53 -0.40 -16.81
CA THR A 59 5.23 0.94 -17.34
C THR A 59 3.78 1.36 -17.07
N PHE A 60 2.83 0.44 -17.23
CA PHE A 60 1.43 0.70 -16.90
C PHE A 60 1.25 1.04 -15.41
N PHE A 61 1.89 0.27 -14.52
CA PHE A 61 1.77 0.51 -13.07
C PHE A 61 2.50 1.78 -12.62
N ILE A 62 3.62 2.15 -13.26
CA ILE A 62 4.26 3.46 -13.04
C ILE A 62 3.29 4.59 -13.44
N ALA A 63 2.71 4.53 -14.64
CA ALA A 63 1.77 5.54 -15.11
C ALA A 63 0.55 5.65 -14.16
N LEU A 64 -0.02 4.52 -13.75
CA LEU A 64 -1.13 4.48 -12.79
C LEU A 64 -0.75 5.10 -11.44
N SER A 65 0.45 4.78 -10.93
CA SER A 65 0.96 5.33 -9.67
C SER A 65 1.17 6.85 -9.77
N VAL A 66 1.70 7.35 -10.89
CA VAL A 66 1.87 8.79 -11.14
C VAL A 66 0.51 9.49 -11.18
N VAL A 67 -0.48 8.94 -11.88
CA VAL A 67 -1.85 9.49 -11.90
C VAL A 67 -2.46 9.52 -10.51
N ALA A 68 -2.33 8.43 -9.74
CA ALA A 68 -2.80 8.37 -8.35
C ALA A 68 -2.09 9.40 -7.47
N LEU A 69 -0.77 9.55 -7.61
CA LEU A 69 0.02 10.55 -6.88
C LEU A 69 -0.45 11.98 -7.17
N LEU A 70 -0.62 12.32 -8.45
CA LEU A 70 -1.12 13.63 -8.86
C LEU A 70 -2.51 13.89 -8.28
N PHE A 71 -3.39 12.91 -8.33
CA PHE A 71 -4.74 13.00 -7.75
C PHE A 71 -4.69 13.28 -6.24
N VAL A 72 -3.88 12.53 -5.49
CA VAL A 72 -3.69 12.72 -4.04
C VAL A 72 -3.14 14.12 -3.75
N VAL A 73 -2.10 14.56 -4.47
CA VAL A 73 -1.50 15.90 -4.30
C VAL A 73 -2.53 17.00 -4.58
N ILE A 74 -3.31 16.88 -5.65
CA ILE A 74 -4.39 17.86 -5.96
C ILE A 74 -5.39 17.92 -4.81
N LEU A 75 -5.80 16.78 -4.25
CA LEU A 75 -6.74 16.74 -3.14
C LEU A 75 -6.16 17.33 -1.84
N LEU A 76 -4.87 17.11 -1.58
CA LEU A 76 -4.16 17.69 -0.43
C LEU A 76 -4.01 19.22 -0.53
N LEU A 77 -3.81 19.73 -1.75
CA LEU A 77 -3.66 21.17 -2.00
C LEU A 77 -5.01 21.92 -2.00
N ARG A 78 -6.12 21.24 -2.23
CA ARG A 78 -7.46 21.86 -2.19
C ARG A 78 -7.80 22.30 -0.77
N ARG A 79 -8.09 23.60 -0.61
CA ARG A 79 -8.59 24.16 0.66
C ARG A 79 -10.00 23.62 0.94
N ARG A 80 -10.12 22.79 1.99
CA ARG A 80 -11.38 22.23 2.47
C ARG A 80 -11.41 22.25 3.99
N PRO A 81 -12.59 22.25 4.61
CA PRO A 81 -12.70 22.10 6.06
C PRO A 81 -11.96 20.84 6.53
N PRO A 82 -11.30 20.86 7.69
CA PRO A 82 -10.60 19.71 8.24
C PRO A 82 -11.55 18.53 8.41
N ASP A 83 -11.16 17.36 7.89
CA ASP A 83 -11.84 16.09 8.14
C ASP A 83 -10.80 15.01 8.39
N ARG A 84 -10.86 14.43 9.60
CA ARG A 84 -9.85 13.47 10.04
C ARG A 84 -9.78 12.22 9.15
N TRP A 85 -10.93 11.67 8.76
CA TRP A 85 -10.95 10.44 7.97
C TRP A 85 -10.39 10.65 6.57
N ARG A 86 -10.81 11.74 5.92
CA ARG A 86 -10.26 12.15 4.62
C ARG A 86 -8.76 12.42 4.69
N ASP A 87 -8.31 13.18 5.69
CA ASP A 87 -6.92 13.60 5.78
C ASP A 87 -6.00 12.42 6.11
N VAL A 88 -6.44 11.48 6.95
CA VAL A 88 -5.73 10.22 7.22
C VAL A 88 -5.71 9.34 5.98
N SER A 89 -6.85 9.18 5.29
CA SER A 89 -6.92 8.41 4.05
C SER A 89 -5.93 8.93 3.00
N LEU A 90 -5.90 10.24 2.75
CA LEU A 90 -4.98 10.84 1.77
C LEU A 90 -3.51 10.67 2.18
N ALA A 91 -3.21 10.77 3.48
CA ALA A 91 -1.85 10.57 3.98
C ALA A 91 -1.37 9.12 3.83
N LEU A 92 -2.23 8.15 4.14
CA LEU A 92 -1.95 6.73 3.94
C LEU A 92 -1.78 6.38 2.46
N LEU A 93 -2.69 6.90 1.62
CA LEU A 93 -2.62 6.68 0.17
C LEU A 93 -1.33 7.27 -0.42
N LEU A 94 -0.90 8.45 0.04
CA LEU A 94 0.36 9.06 -0.36
C LEU A 94 1.55 8.16 -0.02
N ALA A 95 1.62 7.63 1.21
CA ALA A 95 2.69 6.74 1.65
C ALA A 95 2.73 5.45 0.79
N GLY A 96 1.58 4.80 0.60
CA GLY A 96 1.51 3.55 -0.14
C GLY A 96 1.82 3.72 -1.63
N VAL A 97 1.28 4.77 -2.27
CA VAL A 97 1.57 5.04 -3.70
C VAL A 97 3.05 5.35 -3.90
N LEU A 98 3.66 6.19 -3.04
CA LEU A 98 5.08 6.51 -3.11
C LEU A 98 5.95 5.27 -2.86
N GLY A 99 5.61 4.42 -1.88
CA GLY A 99 6.36 3.20 -1.57
C GLY A 99 6.47 2.28 -2.78
N ASN A 100 5.33 1.90 -3.36
CA ASN A 100 5.31 1.00 -4.51
C ASN A 100 5.81 1.66 -5.82
N LEU A 101 5.65 2.98 -5.98
CA LEU A 101 6.22 3.71 -7.12
C LEU A 101 7.75 3.72 -7.04
N THR A 102 8.31 3.95 -5.87
CA THR A 102 9.78 3.93 -5.65
C THR A 102 10.37 2.59 -6.08
N ASP A 103 9.80 1.48 -5.66
CA ASP A 103 10.26 0.15 -6.05
C ASP A 103 10.22 -0.04 -7.57
N ARG A 104 9.10 0.34 -8.21
CA ARG A 104 8.94 0.19 -9.66
C ARG A 104 9.93 1.02 -10.47
N LEU A 105 10.32 2.19 -9.96
CA LEU A 105 11.32 3.04 -10.61
C LEU A 105 12.73 2.51 -10.41
N LEU A 106 13.05 1.96 -9.22
CA LEU A 106 14.39 1.48 -8.90
C LEU A 106 14.65 0.06 -9.41
N TYR A 107 13.67 -0.83 -9.26
CA TYR A 107 13.85 -2.27 -9.47
C TYR A 107 13.04 -2.82 -10.65
N GLY A 108 12.08 -2.07 -11.18
CA GLY A 108 11.18 -2.54 -12.23
C GLY A 108 10.02 -3.41 -11.73
N HIS A 109 9.92 -3.66 -10.43
CA HIS A 109 8.89 -4.46 -9.77
C HIS A 109 8.67 -3.97 -8.34
N VAL A 110 7.65 -4.48 -7.65
CA VAL A 110 7.41 -4.25 -6.23
C VAL A 110 7.98 -5.42 -5.42
N ILE A 111 8.50 -5.12 -4.22
CA ILE A 111 9.00 -6.12 -3.28
C ILE A 111 7.88 -6.42 -2.28
N ASP A 112 7.35 -7.66 -2.33
CA ASP A 112 6.34 -8.16 -1.41
C ASP A 112 6.98 -9.16 -0.44
N PHE A 113 6.68 -9.03 0.86
CA PHE A 113 7.38 -9.80 1.88
C PHE A 113 6.52 -10.35 3.01
N LEU A 114 5.27 -9.91 3.17
CA LEU A 114 4.33 -10.43 4.16
C LEU A 114 3.47 -11.51 3.51
N LEU A 115 3.68 -12.76 3.88
CA LEU A 115 2.90 -13.89 3.38
C LEU A 115 2.11 -14.54 4.50
N PHE A 116 0.78 -14.50 4.38
CA PHE A 116 -0.13 -15.14 5.33
C PHE A 116 -0.85 -16.31 4.70
N ASP A 117 -0.83 -17.44 5.40
CA ASP A 117 -1.66 -18.56 5.07
C ASP A 117 -2.91 -18.59 5.96
N LEU A 118 -4.00 -18.08 5.43
CA LEU A 118 -5.28 -18.00 6.13
C LEU A 118 -6.13 -19.27 5.98
N HIS A 119 -5.65 -20.28 5.23
CA HIS A 119 -6.37 -21.53 4.93
C HIS A 119 -7.77 -21.30 4.34
N ILE A 120 -7.96 -20.16 3.64
CA ILE A 120 -9.22 -19.80 2.99
C ILE A 120 -9.28 -20.45 1.61
N PRO A 121 -10.34 -21.17 1.23
CA PRO A 121 -10.50 -21.70 -0.11
C PRO A 121 -10.30 -20.62 -1.18
N TYR A 122 -9.53 -20.95 -2.24
CA TYR A 122 -9.17 -20.08 -3.37
C TYR A 122 -8.19 -18.91 -3.05
N ALA A 123 -7.80 -18.70 -1.79
CA ALA A 123 -6.80 -17.72 -1.38
C ALA A 123 -5.84 -18.33 -0.33
N HIS A 124 -5.16 -19.41 -0.70
CA HIS A 124 -4.28 -20.20 0.14
C HIS A 124 -2.94 -20.45 -0.61
N PRO A 125 -1.83 -19.81 -0.22
CA PRO A 125 -1.77 -18.69 0.74
C PRO A 125 -2.38 -17.39 0.18
N TRP A 126 -2.65 -16.41 1.07
CA TRP A 126 -3.02 -15.07 0.65
C TRP A 126 -1.87 -14.45 -0.17
N PRO A 127 -2.13 -13.71 -1.25
CA PRO A 127 -1.06 -13.07 -2.00
C PRO A 127 -0.15 -12.26 -1.10
N ALA A 128 1.18 -12.42 -1.26
CA ALA A 128 2.13 -11.64 -0.49
C ALA A 128 1.93 -10.14 -0.75
N PHE A 129 2.21 -9.32 0.26
CA PHE A 129 2.06 -7.88 0.22
C PHE A 129 3.13 -7.19 1.08
N ASN A 130 3.10 -5.86 1.14
CA ASN A 130 4.06 -5.04 1.86
C ASN A 130 3.36 -3.94 2.70
N VAL A 131 4.15 -3.07 3.34
CA VAL A 131 3.62 -1.96 4.15
C VAL A 131 2.87 -0.95 3.28
N ALA A 132 3.35 -0.66 2.07
CA ALA A 132 2.70 0.27 1.14
C ALA A 132 1.30 -0.23 0.73
N ASP A 133 1.14 -1.53 0.46
CA ASP A 133 -0.16 -2.14 0.14
C ASP A 133 -1.12 -2.04 1.33
N SER A 134 -0.62 -2.30 2.54
CA SER A 134 -1.39 -2.13 3.78
C SER A 134 -1.88 -0.69 3.93
N CYS A 135 -1.02 0.29 3.65
CA CYS A 135 -1.40 1.71 3.67
C CYS A 135 -2.51 2.02 2.66
N ILE A 136 -2.41 1.51 1.42
CA ILE A 136 -3.43 1.69 0.39
C ILE A 136 -4.77 1.07 0.82
N CYS A 137 -4.76 -0.16 1.32
CA CYS A 137 -5.99 -0.82 1.79
C CYS A 137 -6.66 -0.06 2.93
N ILE A 138 -5.89 0.36 3.95
CA ILE A 138 -6.43 1.13 5.08
C ILE A 138 -6.91 2.51 4.61
N ALA A 139 -6.23 3.15 3.66
CA ALA A 139 -6.66 4.41 3.06
C ALA A 139 -8.04 4.30 2.43
N VAL A 140 -8.29 3.24 1.67
CA VAL A 140 -9.60 2.98 1.04
C VAL A 140 -10.68 2.82 2.10
N ILE A 141 -10.44 2.05 3.16
CA ILE A 141 -11.38 1.88 4.27
C ILE A 141 -11.70 3.22 4.94
N CYS A 142 -10.68 4.03 5.25
CA CYS A 142 -10.85 5.35 5.83
C CYS A 142 -11.68 6.29 4.91
N PHE A 143 -11.45 6.20 3.60
CA PHE A 143 -12.19 6.99 2.62
C PHE A 143 -13.65 6.57 2.52
N ILE A 144 -13.93 5.28 2.57
CA ILE A 144 -15.30 4.74 2.62
C ILE A 144 -16.03 5.23 3.87
N ILE A 145 -15.39 5.16 5.04
CA ILE A 145 -15.96 5.67 6.30
C ILE A 145 -16.26 7.17 6.19
N HIS A 146 -15.33 7.94 5.61
CA HIS A 146 -15.54 9.38 5.37
C HIS A 146 -16.77 9.62 4.49
N SER A 147 -16.92 8.90 3.38
CA SER A 147 -18.04 9.04 2.45
C SER A 147 -19.39 8.75 3.11
N PHE A 148 -19.51 7.67 3.86
CA PHE A 148 -20.74 7.34 4.59
C PHE A 148 -21.10 8.38 5.65
N ARG A 149 -20.11 8.97 6.34
CA ARG A 149 -20.35 10.02 7.34
C ARG A 149 -20.81 11.33 6.70
N GLN A 150 -20.29 11.67 5.52
CA GLN A 150 -20.76 12.85 4.78
C GLN A 150 -22.22 12.70 4.34
N ASN A 151 -22.58 11.55 3.76
CA ASN A 151 -23.95 11.32 3.31
C ASN A 151 -24.98 11.43 4.45
N LYS A 152 -24.64 10.93 5.65
CA LYS A 152 -25.53 11.09 6.83
C LYS A 152 -25.71 12.56 7.27
N ARG A 153 -24.70 13.39 7.16
CA ARG A 153 -24.80 14.82 7.49
C ARG A 153 -25.68 15.59 6.52
N VAL A 154 -25.58 15.27 5.22
CA VAL A 154 -26.40 15.91 4.18
C VAL A 154 -27.87 15.47 4.31
N ALA A 155 -28.16 14.26 4.70
CA ALA A 155 -29.53 13.74 4.89
C ALA A 155 -30.26 14.30 6.14
N GLN A 156 -29.55 15.03 7.02
CA GLN A 156 -30.08 15.63 8.25
C GLN A 156 -30.31 17.15 8.13
N LEU A 157 -29.99 17.75 6.96
CA LEU A 157 -30.23 19.14 6.62
C LEU A 157 -31.46 19.29 5.75
#